data_76d1dcbba94170a64cb9011bc13f5c89
#
_entry.id   76d1dcbba94170a64cb9011bc13f5c89
#
_cell.length_a   1.000
_cell.length_b   1.000
_cell.length_c   1.000
_cell.angle_alpha   90.00
_cell.angle_beta   90.00
_cell.angle_gamma   90.00
#
_symmetry.space_group_name_H-M   'P 1'
#
loop_
_entity.id
_entity.type
_entity.pdbx_description
1 polymer ?
#
loop_
_entity_poly.entity_id
_entity_poly.type
_entity_poly.pdbx_seq_one_letter_code
_entity_poly.pdbx_strand_id
1 'polypeptide(L)'
;MTPDDPHIAVRDNPGRRRYELFVDEELAGFATYVLSGQTMTIPHTEMQARFEGQGLGTRLARFALDDAREHGLRVVPRCPFIAAYVTRHPEYADLIAG
;
A
#
# COMPACT_ATOMS: atom_id res chain seq x y z
N MET A 1 -22.75 -3.79 9.73
CA MET A 1 -21.93 -2.59 9.84
C MET A 1 -22.63 -1.57 10.72
N THR A 2 -21.96 -1.06 11.73
CA THR A 2 -22.55 -0.03 12.58
C THR A 2 -22.48 1.33 11.87
N PRO A 3 -23.41 2.27 12.19
CA PRO A 3 -23.39 3.59 11.56
C PRO A 3 -22.10 4.38 11.82
N ASP A 4 -21.35 4.00 12.89
CA ASP A 4 -20.14 4.72 13.27
C ASP A 4 -18.89 4.19 12.59
N ASP A 5 -18.98 3.03 11.91
CA ASP A 5 -17.83 2.44 11.25
C ASP A 5 -17.58 3.13 9.92
N PRO A 6 -16.38 3.69 9.69
CA PRO A 6 -16.09 4.30 8.40
C PRO A 6 -15.99 3.24 7.31
N HIS A 7 -16.39 3.61 6.11
CA HIS A 7 -16.20 2.75 4.95
C HIS A 7 -14.80 2.95 4.40
N ILE A 8 -13.96 1.94 4.50
CA ILE A 8 -12.58 2.01 4.04
C ILE A 8 -12.43 1.15 2.80
N ALA A 9 -11.89 1.74 1.73
CA ALA A 9 -11.64 1.05 0.48
C ALA A 9 -10.21 1.33 0.03
N VAL A 10 -9.54 0.28 -0.44
CA VAL A 10 -8.21 0.41 -1.05
C VAL A 10 -8.32 -0.12 -2.46
N ARG A 11 -7.75 0.60 -3.41
CA ARG A 11 -7.77 0.15 -4.80
C ARG A 11 -6.56 0.64 -5.56
N ASP A 12 -6.24 -0.07 -6.64
CA ASP A 12 -5.18 0.31 -7.54
C ASP A 12 -5.69 1.36 -8.52
N ASN A 13 -4.89 2.39 -8.74
CA ASN A 13 -5.15 3.39 -9.77
C ASN A 13 -3.96 3.37 -10.75
N PRO A 14 -3.98 2.47 -11.75
CA PRO A 14 -2.85 2.34 -12.67
C PRO A 14 -2.63 3.58 -13.53
N GLY A 15 -3.67 4.38 -13.79
CA GLY A 15 -3.51 5.63 -14.52
C GLY A 15 -2.61 6.62 -13.80
N ARG A 16 -2.62 6.60 -12.48
CA ARG A 16 -1.73 7.45 -11.66
C ARG A 16 -0.58 6.66 -11.07
N ARG A 17 -0.48 5.37 -11.34
CA ARG A 17 0.56 4.47 -10.84
C ARG A 17 0.68 4.54 -9.33
N ARG A 18 -0.46 4.35 -8.66
CA ARG A 18 -0.48 4.35 -7.20
C ARG A 18 -1.66 3.54 -6.67
N TYR A 19 -1.50 3.01 -5.45
CA TYR A 19 -2.60 2.44 -4.69
C TYR A 19 -3.20 3.57 -3.87
N GLU A 20 -4.53 3.60 -3.78
CA GLU A 20 -5.25 4.67 -3.09
C GLU A 20 -6.14 4.10 -2.00
N LEU A 21 -6.11 4.73 -0.83
CA LEU A 21 -6.98 4.37 0.28
C LEU A 21 -7.98 5.49 0.51
N PHE A 22 -9.25 5.11 0.56
CA PHE A 22 -10.36 6.05 0.76
C PHE A 22 -11.05 5.75 2.08
N VAL A 23 -11.45 6.81 2.78
CA VAL A 23 -12.30 6.73 3.96
C VAL A 23 -13.55 7.52 3.65
N ASP A 24 -14.70 6.84 3.64
CA ASP A 24 -15.98 7.44 3.26
C ASP A 24 -15.88 8.24 1.96
N GLU A 25 -15.24 7.61 0.95
CA GLU A 25 -15.06 8.16 -0.40
C GLU A 25 -14.08 9.33 -0.49
N GLU A 26 -13.42 9.68 0.61
CA GLU A 26 -12.39 10.71 0.60
C GLU A 26 -11.01 10.08 0.54
N LEU A 27 -10.14 10.59 -0.32
CA LEU A 27 -8.78 10.07 -0.43
C LEU A 27 -8.00 10.39 0.84
N ALA A 28 -7.65 9.34 1.59
CA ALA A 28 -6.93 9.48 2.84
C ALA A 28 -5.42 9.31 2.66
N GLY A 29 -5.02 8.51 1.69
CA GLY A 29 -3.59 8.27 1.45
C GLY A 29 -3.35 7.45 0.20
N PHE A 30 -2.08 7.34 -0.18
CA PHE A 30 -1.71 6.57 -1.37
C PHE A 30 -0.26 6.09 -1.26
N ALA A 31 0.06 5.06 -2.05
CA ALA A 31 1.40 4.54 -2.21
C ALA A 31 1.71 4.50 -3.70
N THR A 32 2.72 5.25 -4.12
CA THR A 32 3.11 5.28 -5.54
C THR A 32 3.93 4.05 -5.88
N TYR A 33 3.92 3.65 -7.14
CA TYR A 33 4.75 2.55 -7.59
C TYR A 33 5.27 2.79 -9.00
N VAL A 34 6.38 2.11 -9.31
CA VAL A 34 6.96 2.11 -10.65
C VAL A 34 7.13 0.65 -11.06
N LEU A 35 6.58 0.29 -12.22
CA LEU A 35 6.69 -1.07 -12.75
C LEU A 35 7.81 -1.13 -13.78
N SER A 36 8.64 -2.15 -13.67
CA SER A 36 9.69 -2.43 -14.64
C SER A 36 9.81 -3.95 -14.79
N GLY A 37 9.33 -4.48 -15.91
CA GLY A 37 9.23 -5.92 -16.07
C GLY A 37 8.35 -6.53 -15.00
N GLN A 38 8.89 -7.47 -14.21
CA GLN A 38 8.16 -8.11 -13.14
C GLN A 38 8.52 -7.54 -11.76
N THR A 39 9.07 -6.33 -11.74
CA THR A 39 9.47 -5.68 -10.49
C THR A 39 8.64 -4.42 -10.28
N MET A 40 8.13 -4.27 -9.06
CA MET A 40 7.42 -3.08 -8.63
C MET A 40 8.23 -2.39 -7.53
N THR A 41 8.64 -1.15 -7.80
CA THR A 41 9.30 -0.32 -6.81
C THR A 41 8.25 0.58 -6.16
N ILE A 42 8.24 0.66 -4.82
CA ILE A 42 7.33 1.53 -4.09
C ILE A 42 8.18 2.61 -3.43
N PRO A 43 8.33 3.79 -4.07
CA PRO A 43 9.24 4.82 -3.56
C PRO A 43 8.64 5.72 -2.49
N HIS A 44 7.31 5.83 -2.43
CA HIS A 44 6.69 6.84 -1.59
C HIS A 44 5.29 6.42 -1.15
N THR A 45 4.99 6.67 0.14
CA THR A 45 3.67 6.50 0.71
C THR A 45 3.31 7.79 1.42
N GLU A 46 2.07 8.24 1.27
CA GLU A 46 1.60 9.47 1.88
C GLU A 46 0.24 9.25 2.51
N MET A 47 0.03 9.86 3.68
CA MET A 47 -1.25 9.79 4.39
C MET A 47 -1.60 11.21 4.84
N GLN A 48 -2.85 11.63 4.62
CA GLN A 48 -3.28 12.92 5.12
C GLN A 48 -3.21 12.94 6.66
N ALA A 49 -2.76 14.07 7.22
CA ALA A 49 -2.48 14.16 8.65
C ALA A 49 -3.66 13.74 9.52
N ARG A 50 -4.88 14.12 9.14
CA ARG A 50 -6.06 13.82 9.95
C ARG A 50 -6.42 12.34 9.99
N PHE A 51 -5.83 11.54 9.09
CA PHE A 51 -6.04 10.09 9.05
C PHE A 51 -4.88 9.30 9.64
N GLU A 52 -3.81 9.97 10.06
CA GLU A 52 -2.67 9.29 10.66
C GLU A 52 -3.04 8.68 12.01
N GLY A 53 -2.31 7.62 12.38
CA GLY A 53 -2.49 6.99 13.69
C GLY A 53 -3.69 6.06 13.78
N GLN A 54 -4.35 5.74 12.66
CA GLN A 54 -5.53 4.88 12.65
C GLN A 54 -5.27 3.51 12.01
N GLY A 55 -4.01 3.18 11.75
CA GLY A 55 -3.66 1.90 11.13
C GLY A 55 -3.99 1.82 9.64
N LEU A 56 -4.34 2.94 9.01
CA LEU A 56 -4.73 2.94 7.61
C LEU A 56 -3.55 2.71 6.68
N GLY A 57 -2.37 3.23 7.05
CA GLY A 57 -1.16 2.98 6.28
C GLY A 57 -0.82 1.49 6.22
N THR A 58 -1.05 0.77 7.30
CA THR A 58 -0.85 -0.67 7.35
C THR A 58 -1.78 -1.40 6.37
N ARG A 59 -3.02 -0.95 6.27
CA ARG A 59 -3.97 -1.53 5.33
C ARG A 59 -3.53 -1.27 3.88
N LEU A 60 -3.03 -0.07 3.61
CA LEU A 60 -2.53 0.30 2.30
C LEU A 60 -1.30 -0.56 1.93
N ALA A 61 -0.36 -0.72 2.86
CA ALA A 61 0.82 -1.54 2.63
C ALA A 61 0.45 -2.99 2.35
N ARG A 62 -0.45 -3.56 3.14
CA ARG A 62 -0.89 -4.94 2.96
C ARG A 62 -1.54 -5.14 1.59
N PHE A 63 -2.42 -4.22 1.21
CA PHE A 63 -3.08 -4.30 -0.09
C PHE A 63 -2.06 -4.27 -1.23
N ALA A 64 -1.10 -3.35 -1.16
CA ALA A 64 -0.08 -3.22 -2.21
C ALA A 64 0.74 -4.49 -2.35
N LEU A 65 1.16 -5.08 -1.24
CA LEU A 65 1.97 -6.29 -1.25
C LEU A 65 1.17 -7.51 -1.71
N ASP A 66 -0.09 -7.63 -1.26
CA ASP A 66 -0.95 -8.72 -1.70
C ASP A 66 -1.25 -8.63 -3.20
N ASP A 67 -1.46 -7.42 -3.70
CA ASP A 67 -1.70 -7.20 -5.13
C ASP A 67 -0.46 -7.55 -5.95
N ALA A 68 0.72 -7.17 -5.47
CA ALA A 68 1.97 -7.51 -6.13
C ALA A 68 2.14 -9.03 -6.20
N ARG A 69 1.84 -9.73 -5.11
CA ARG A 69 1.93 -11.20 -5.08
C ARG A 69 0.97 -11.82 -6.10
N GLU A 70 -0.25 -11.31 -6.15
CA GLU A 70 -1.27 -11.84 -7.05
C GLU A 70 -0.88 -11.66 -8.52
N HIS A 71 -0.14 -10.60 -8.83
CA HIS A 71 0.30 -10.32 -10.18
C HIS A 71 1.70 -10.88 -10.50
N GLY A 72 2.27 -11.67 -9.60
CA GLY A 72 3.59 -12.28 -9.82
C GLY A 72 4.73 -11.29 -9.84
N LEU A 73 4.58 -10.15 -9.15
CA LEU A 73 5.58 -9.11 -9.11
C LEU A 73 6.53 -9.27 -7.94
N ARG A 74 7.79 -8.85 -8.13
CA ARG A 74 8.74 -8.67 -7.05
C ARG A 74 8.68 -7.23 -6.59
N VAL A 75 8.95 -6.95 -5.32
CA VAL A 75 8.79 -5.63 -4.75
C VAL A 75 10.13 -5.09 -4.25
N VAL A 76 10.42 -3.85 -4.61
CA VAL A 76 11.56 -3.10 -4.07
C VAL A 76 10.98 -2.00 -3.16
N PRO A 77 11.02 -2.19 -1.83
CA PRO A 77 10.39 -1.24 -0.90
C PRO A 77 11.35 -0.09 -0.56
N ARG A 78 11.41 0.91 -1.41
CA ARG A 78 12.25 2.07 -1.16
C ARG A 78 11.65 3.02 -0.14
N CYS A 79 10.32 3.01 -0.01
CA CYS A 79 9.65 3.78 1.02
C CYS A 79 9.94 3.18 2.39
N PRO A 80 10.44 3.97 3.36
CA PRO A 80 10.76 3.43 4.70
C PRO A 80 9.56 2.79 5.39
N PHE A 81 8.35 3.31 5.15
CA PHE A 81 7.15 2.76 5.76
C PHE A 81 6.89 1.33 5.26
N ILE A 82 6.99 1.13 3.95
CA ILE A 82 6.76 -0.21 3.36
C ILE A 82 7.87 -1.16 3.79
N ALA A 83 9.12 -0.69 3.81
CA ALA A 83 10.25 -1.51 4.26
C ALA A 83 10.07 -1.97 5.70
N ALA A 84 9.63 -1.07 6.58
CA ALA A 84 9.38 -1.41 7.98
C ALA A 84 8.22 -2.41 8.10
N TYR A 85 7.19 -2.25 7.28
CA TYR A 85 6.06 -3.17 7.29
C TYR A 85 6.51 -4.59 6.92
N VAL A 86 7.31 -4.73 5.87
CA VAL A 86 7.83 -6.04 5.45
C VAL A 86 8.68 -6.68 6.54
N THR A 87 9.49 -5.88 7.24
CA THR A 87 10.31 -6.39 8.34
C THR A 87 9.46 -6.99 9.45
N ARG A 88 8.31 -6.41 9.73
CA ARG A 88 7.39 -6.91 10.77
C ARG A 88 6.50 -8.04 10.28
N HIS A 89 6.43 -8.26 8.97
CA HIS A 89 5.54 -9.25 8.36
C HIS A 89 6.35 -10.17 7.45
N PRO A 90 7.08 -11.14 8.03
CA PRO A 90 7.98 -12.00 7.26
C PRO A 90 7.30 -12.84 6.19
N GLU A 91 5.97 -12.94 6.24
CA GLU A 91 5.22 -13.62 5.18
C GLU A 91 5.38 -12.95 3.81
N TYR A 92 5.86 -11.71 3.78
CA TYR A 92 6.13 -10.99 2.53
C TYR A 92 7.60 -10.99 2.12
N ALA A 93 8.47 -11.65 2.91
CA ALA A 93 9.91 -11.64 2.61
C ALA A 93 10.23 -12.22 1.24
N ASP A 94 9.45 -13.21 0.78
CA ASP A 94 9.67 -13.85 -0.51
C ASP A 94 9.36 -12.94 -1.70
N LEU A 95 8.62 -11.86 -1.49
CA LEU A 95 8.32 -10.89 -2.54
C LEU A 95 9.47 -9.93 -2.81
N ILE A 96 10.34 -9.75 -1.83
CA ILE A 96 11.30 -8.65 -1.87
C ILE A 96 12.43 -8.94 -2.83
N ALA A 97 12.72 -7.99 -3.72
CA ALA A 97 13.79 -8.05 -4.68
C ALA A 97 14.93 -7.13 -4.25
N GLY A 98 16.05 -7.71 -4.05
CA GLY A 98 17.25 -6.97 -3.68
C GLY A 98 17.27 -6.52 -2.24
#